data_72c7ea298527c64bd7102d12d3ba92d5
#
_entry.id   72c7ea298527c64bd7102d12d3ba92d5
#
_cell.length_a   1.000
_cell.length_b   1.000
_cell.length_c   1.000
_cell.angle_alpha   90.00
_cell.angle_beta   90.00
_cell.angle_gamma   90.00
#
_symmetry.space_group_name_H-M   'P 1'
#
loop_
_entity.id
_entity.type
_entity.pdbx_description
1 polymer ?
#
loop_
_entity_poly.entity_id
_entity_poly.type
_entity_poly.pdbx_seq_one_letter_code
_entity_poly.pdbx_strand_id
1 'polypeptide(L)'
;METEEIRRAVLDTIGLIAPETDLQQIQPDRPLRQQIELDSMDWLNVIAGLHDRLSITIPESDYGRLATLDSIVAYVASRQAEHPGEPLPATARAPAPLPCTDYVINGTRVTVRPIRADDMSLEANFVRHLSAETRYERFMVTVRELSQRKLKYLTDVDQVHHVALAATVDSDGQQILVGVVRYIVDPAGTSCEFAIAVDDAWRGSGLAGILMHALMGIARSRGLGTMEGIVLTTNSSMLKFARQLGFRQERNLEDRDTVHIVRSL
;
A
#
# COMPACT_ATOMS: atom_id res chain seq x y z
N MET A 1 -13.39 -18.36 -18.37
CA MET A 1 -11.92 -18.37 -18.66
C MET A 1 -11.37 -19.76 -18.35
N GLU A 2 -10.41 -20.22 -19.14
CA GLU A 2 -9.70 -21.47 -18.83
C GLU A 2 -8.75 -21.29 -17.64
N THR A 3 -8.50 -22.36 -16.89
CA THR A 3 -7.65 -22.33 -15.67
C THR A 3 -6.26 -21.74 -15.96
N GLU A 4 -5.71 -21.97 -17.14
CA GLU A 4 -4.40 -21.45 -17.54
C GLU A 4 -4.41 -19.93 -17.81
N GLU A 5 -5.52 -19.41 -18.31
CA GLU A 5 -5.70 -17.96 -18.51
C GLU A 5 -5.77 -17.24 -17.14
N ILE A 6 -6.48 -17.85 -16.17
CA ILE A 6 -6.54 -17.34 -14.80
C ILE A 6 -5.15 -17.35 -14.16
N ARG A 7 -4.42 -18.47 -14.27
CA ARG A 7 -3.05 -18.61 -13.75
C ARG A 7 -2.13 -17.52 -14.33
N ARG A 8 -2.20 -17.29 -15.62
CA ARG A 8 -1.42 -16.26 -16.29
C ARG A 8 -1.77 -14.86 -15.77
N ALA A 9 -3.06 -14.55 -15.64
CA ALA A 9 -3.51 -13.25 -15.10
C ALA A 9 -3.03 -13.02 -13.67
N VAL A 10 -3.03 -14.06 -12.82
CA VAL A 10 -2.50 -14.00 -11.45
C VAL A 10 -1.00 -13.72 -11.46
N LEU A 11 -0.22 -14.48 -12.24
CA LEU A 11 1.22 -14.30 -12.35
C LEU A 11 1.59 -12.93 -12.92
N ASP A 12 0.89 -12.46 -13.95
CA ASP A 12 1.09 -11.12 -14.52
C ASP A 12 0.82 -10.02 -13.48
N THR A 13 -0.21 -10.19 -12.66
CA THR A 13 -0.54 -9.24 -11.59
C THR A 13 0.57 -9.21 -10.53
N ILE A 14 1.02 -10.38 -10.09
CA ILE A 14 2.16 -10.50 -9.16
C ILE A 14 3.40 -9.83 -9.75
N GLY A 15 3.72 -10.09 -11.02
CA GLY A 15 4.91 -9.53 -11.68
C GLY A 15 4.88 -8.01 -11.85
N LEU A 16 3.70 -7.37 -11.85
CA LEU A 16 3.59 -5.91 -11.82
C LEU A 16 3.93 -5.33 -10.44
N ILE A 17 3.57 -6.03 -9.37
CA ILE A 17 3.67 -5.56 -7.99
C ILE A 17 5.00 -5.95 -7.36
N ALA A 18 5.46 -7.18 -7.62
CA ALA A 18 6.76 -7.72 -7.20
C ALA A 18 7.65 -8.03 -8.42
N PRO A 19 8.15 -7.00 -9.10
CA PRO A 19 8.85 -7.13 -10.38
C PRO A 19 10.23 -7.79 -10.28
N GLU A 20 10.75 -7.95 -9.08
CA GLU A 20 12.00 -8.66 -8.78
C GLU A 20 11.83 -10.18 -8.76
N THR A 21 10.57 -10.65 -8.70
CA THR A 21 10.26 -12.06 -8.58
C THR A 21 10.46 -12.79 -9.90
N ASP A 22 11.21 -13.89 -9.87
CA ASP A 22 11.23 -14.84 -10.99
C ASP A 22 9.95 -15.69 -10.97
N LEU A 23 8.96 -15.27 -11.73
CA LEU A 23 7.65 -15.91 -11.81
C LEU A 23 7.71 -17.38 -12.25
N GLN A 24 8.80 -17.80 -12.92
CA GLN A 24 8.99 -19.18 -13.37
C GLN A 24 9.41 -20.12 -12.23
N GLN A 25 9.95 -19.58 -11.15
CA GLN A 25 10.37 -20.34 -9.97
C GLN A 25 9.29 -20.47 -8.90
N ILE A 26 8.14 -19.82 -9.08
CA ILE A 26 7.02 -19.91 -8.15
C ILE A 26 6.48 -21.35 -8.13
N GLN A 27 6.52 -21.97 -6.96
CA GLN A 27 5.92 -23.29 -6.71
C GLN A 27 4.43 -23.09 -6.40
N PRO A 28 3.52 -23.64 -7.24
CA PRO A 28 2.10 -23.30 -7.17
C PRO A 28 1.39 -23.73 -5.88
N ASP A 29 1.90 -24.76 -5.23
CA ASP A 29 1.35 -25.37 -4.01
C ASP A 29 1.93 -24.79 -2.71
N ARG A 30 2.94 -23.91 -2.79
CA ARG A 30 3.55 -23.27 -1.62
C ARG A 30 3.03 -21.87 -1.37
N PRO A 31 3.01 -21.40 -0.10
CA PRO A 31 2.57 -20.05 0.23
C PRO A 31 3.39 -18.98 -0.52
N LEU A 32 2.70 -18.08 -1.23
CA LEU A 32 3.34 -17.03 -2.01
C LEU A 32 4.21 -16.11 -1.16
N ARG A 33 3.76 -15.74 0.05
CA ARG A 33 4.52 -14.89 0.98
C ARG A 33 5.85 -15.49 1.44
N GLN A 34 6.06 -16.81 1.27
CA GLN A 34 7.33 -17.47 1.55
C GLN A 34 8.27 -17.51 0.33
N GLN A 35 7.75 -17.22 -0.84
CA GLN A 35 8.48 -17.29 -2.11
C GLN A 35 8.74 -15.93 -2.72
N ILE A 36 7.92 -14.93 -2.32
CA ILE A 36 7.92 -13.58 -2.88
C ILE A 36 7.94 -12.58 -1.72
N GLU A 37 8.77 -11.57 -1.83
CA GLU A 37 8.81 -10.46 -0.88
C GLU A 37 7.64 -9.50 -1.16
N LEU A 38 6.49 -9.81 -0.56
CA LEU A 38 5.27 -8.98 -0.60
C LEU A 38 4.96 -8.46 0.80
N ASP A 39 4.89 -7.15 0.96
CA ASP A 39 4.31 -6.55 2.16
C ASP A 39 2.77 -6.64 2.13
N SER A 40 2.09 -6.22 3.20
CA SER A 40 0.62 -6.28 3.27
C SER A 40 -0.05 -5.42 2.19
N MET A 41 0.51 -4.26 1.89
CA MET A 41 0.01 -3.38 0.85
C MET A 41 0.22 -3.95 -0.56
N ASP A 42 1.37 -4.60 -0.79
CA ASP A 42 1.62 -5.32 -2.04
C ASP A 42 0.59 -6.42 -2.24
N TRP A 43 0.28 -7.16 -1.17
CA TRP A 43 -0.75 -8.20 -1.21
C TRP A 43 -2.12 -7.64 -1.54
N LEU A 44 -2.52 -6.54 -0.90
CA LEU A 44 -3.78 -5.88 -1.20
C LEU A 44 -3.85 -5.40 -2.65
N ASN A 45 -2.74 -4.88 -3.19
CA ASN A 45 -2.65 -4.53 -4.61
C ASN A 45 -2.76 -5.75 -5.53
N VAL A 46 -2.24 -6.92 -5.14
CA VAL A 46 -2.47 -8.17 -5.89
C VAL A 46 -3.96 -8.47 -5.94
N ILE A 47 -4.65 -8.42 -4.80
CA ILE A 47 -6.09 -8.66 -4.73
C ILE A 47 -6.88 -7.64 -5.54
N ALA A 48 -6.57 -6.35 -5.43
CA ALA A 48 -7.19 -5.30 -6.23
C ALA A 48 -6.94 -5.48 -7.74
N GLY A 49 -5.70 -5.80 -8.13
CA GLY A 49 -5.37 -6.08 -9.53
C GLY A 49 -6.07 -7.33 -10.09
N LEU A 50 -6.30 -8.35 -9.27
CA LEU A 50 -7.11 -9.51 -9.66
C LEU A 50 -8.58 -9.14 -9.82
N HIS A 51 -9.12 -8.31 -8.90
CA HIS A 51 -10.46 -7.76 -9.00
C HIS A 51 -10.67 -7.03 -10.34
N ASP A 52 -9.78 -6.09 -10.68
CA ASP A 52 -9.88 -5.29 -11.89
C ASP A 52 -9.75 -6.12 -13.17
N ARG A 53 -8.81 -7.07 -13.20
CA ARG A 53 -8.53 -7.87 -14.40
C ARG A 53 -9.53 -8.97 -14.66
N LEU A 54 -10.04 -9.58 -13.59
CA LEU A 54 -10.86 -10.79 -13.67
C LEU A 54 -12.33 -10.51 -13.35
N SER A 55 -12.66 -9.25 -13.00
CA SER A 55 -14.01 -8.81 -12.61
C SER A 55 -14.60 -9.68 -11.51
N ILE A 56 -13.79 -9.99 -10.46
CA ILE A 56 -14.20 -10.80 -9.32
C ILE A 56 -14.10 -9.98 -8.05
N THR A 57 -15.07 -10.11 -7.16
CA THR A 57 -14.98 -9.55 -5.81
C THR A 57 -14.46 -10.60 -4.84
N ILE A 58 -13.36 -10.29 -4.15
CA ILE A 58 -12.73 -11.13 -3.15
C ILE A 58 -12.95 -10.46 -1.80
N PRO A 59 -13.85 -10.98 -0.93
CA PRO A 59 -14.05 -10.46 0.40
C PRO A 59 -12.80 -10.65 1.27
N GLU A 60 -12.56 -9.73 2.19
CA GLU A 60 -11.42 -9.80 3.12
C GLU A 60 -11.41 -11.10 3.94
N SER A 61 -12.59 -11.61 4.34
CA SER A 61 -12.74 -12.90 5.01
C SER A 61 -12.16 -14.10 4.25
N ASP A 62 -11.94 -13.96 2.95
CA ASP A 62 -11.43 -15.03 2.09
C ASP A 62 -9.92 -14.88 1.79
N TYR A 63 -9.26 -13.78 2.22
CA TYR A 63 -7.84 -13.55 1.95
C TYR A 63 -6.93 -14.65 2.50
N GLY A 64 -7.22 -15.19 3.69
CA GLY A 64 -6.48 -16.32 4.26
C GLY A 64 -6.55 -17.61 3.42
N ARG A 65 -7.53 -17.74 2.51
CA ARG A 65 -7.69 -18.89 1.59
C ARG A 65 -6.82 -18.75 0.34
N LEU A 66 -6.27 -17.56 0.08
CA LEU A 66 -5.50 -17.22 -1.13
C LEU A 66 -3.99 -17.32 -0.91
N ALA A 67 -3.54 -18.25 -0.09
CA ALA A 67 -2.15 -18.34 0.32
C ALA A 67 -1.21 -18.82 -0.79
N THR A 68 -1.67 -19.67 -1.71
CA THR A 68 -0.88 -20.30 -2.77
C THR A 68 -1.40 -19.91 -4.16
N LEU A 69 -0.55 -20.01 -5.19
CA LEU A 69 -0.98 -19.76 -6.57
C LEU A 69 -2.17 -20.66 -6.96
N ASP A 70 -2.09 -21.95 -6.61
CA ASP A 70 -3.17 -22.89 -6.94
C ASP A 70 -4.48 -22.55 -6.19
N SER A 71 -4.39 -22.11 -4.93
CA SER A 71 -5.59 -21.69 -4.18
C SER A 71 -6.23 -20.43 -4.76
N ILE A 72 -5.44 -19.47 -5.23
CA ILE A 72 -5.94 -18.27 -5.92
C ILE A 72 -6.64 -18.67 -7.23
N VAL A 73 -5.99 -19.48 -8.05
CA VAL A 73 -6.56 -19.93 -9.33
C VAL A 73 -7.87 -20.68 -9.12
N ALA A 74 -7.92 -21.61 -8.15
CA ALA A 74 -9.13 -22.37 -7.82
C ALA A 74 -10.25 -21.46 -7.31
N TYR A 75 -9.92 -20.50 -6.45
CA TYR A 75 -10.88 -19.51 -5.94
C TYR A 75 -11.48 -18.67 -7.06
N VAL A 76 -10.64 -18.11 -7.93
CA VAL A 76 -11.08 -17.30 -9.07
C VAL A 76 -11.97 -18.11 -9.99
N ALA A 77 -11.56 -19.34 -10.34
CA ALA A 77 -12.34 -20.22 -11.21
C ALA A 77 -13.73 -20.52 -10.61
N SER A 78 -13.81 -20.77 -9.31
CA SER A 78 -15.11 -21.03 -8.65
C SER A 78 -16.02 -19.79 -8.68
N ARG A 79 -15.48 -18.61 -8.42
CA ARG A 79 -16.24 -17.35 -8.44
C ARG A 79 -16.74 -16.97 -9.82
N GLN A 80 -15.95 -17.16 -10.86
CA GLN A 80 -16.38 -16.92 -12.24
C GLN A 80 -17.49 -17.88 -12.69
N ALA A 81 -17.51 -19.10 -12.15
CA ALA A 81 -18.58 -20.06 -12.43
C ALA A 81 -19.91 -19.68 -11.74
N GLU A 82 -19.84 -19.06 -10.54
CA GLU A 82 -21.01 -18.65 -9.77
C GLU A 82 -21.63 -17.32 -10.25
N HIS A 83 -20.82 -16.39 -10.79
CA HIS A 83 -21.25 -15.04 -11.20
C HIS A 83 -20.65 -14.65 -12.55
N PRO A 84 -21.19 -15.18 -13.68
CA PRO A 84 -20.71 -14.78 -14.99
C PRO A 84 -21.14 -13.34 -15.30
N GLY A 85 -20.22 -12.39 -15.13
CA GLY A 85 -20.35 -11.07 -15.77
C GLY A 85 -21.20 -10.03 -15.04
N GLU A 86 -21.16 -9.96 -13.71
CA GLU A 86 -21.72 -8.80 -13.01
C GLU A 86 -20.83 -7.58 -13.31
N PRO A 87 -21.35 -6.51 -13.95
CA PRO A 87 -20.55 -5.32 -14.22
C PRO A 87 -20.18 -4.67 -12.90
N LEU A 88 -18.89 -4.34 -12.73
CA LEU A 88 -18.44 -3.47 -11.65
C LEU A 88 -19.35 -2.24 -11.60
N PRO A 89 -19.78 -1.78 -10.42
CA PRO A 89 -20.40 -0.48 -10.32
C PRO A 89 -19.44 0.54 -10.91
N ALA A 90 -19.83 1.13 -12.02
CA ALA A 90 -19.12 2.23 -12.66
C ALA A 90 -19.13 3.39 -11.67
N THR A 91 -18.19 3.44 -10.79
CA THR A 91 -18.05 4.51 -9.81
C THR A 91 -16.86 5.36 -10.14
N ALA A 92 -17.22 6.50 -10.18
CA ALA A 92 -16.50 7.68 -9.81
C ALA A 92 -16.13 8.56 -11.00
N ARG A 93 -16.94 9.59 -11.11
CA ARG A 93 -16.52 10.93 -11.49
C ARG A 93 -15.05 11.10 -11.08
N ALA A 94 -14.21 11.47 -12.03
CA ALA A 94 -12.78 11.71 -11.76
C ALA A 94 -12.64 12.49 -10.44
N PRO A 95 -11.91 11.96 -9.47
CA PRO A 95 -11.83 12.61 -8.16
C PRO A 95 -11.24 14.00 -8.32
N ALA A 96 -11.68 14.94 -7.47
CA ALA A 96 -11.09 16.27 -7.42
C ALA A 96 -9.58 16.19 -7.26
N PRO A 97 -8.80 17.09 -7.89
CA PRO A 97 -7.36 17.12 -7.72
C PRO A 97 -6.97 17.16 -6.24
N LEU A 98 -5.99 16.34 -5.86
CA LEU A 98 -5.52 16.31 -4.49
C LEU A 98 -4.79 17.63 -4.15
N PRO A 99 -4.93 18.15 -2.93
CA PRO A 99 -4.36 19.43 -2.54
C PRO A 99 -2.82 19.36 -2.48
N CYS A 100 -2.19 20.50 -2.84
CA CYS A 100 -0.78 20.77 -2.54
C CYS A 100 -0.78 21.85 -1.44
N THR A 101 -0.19 21.54 -0.28
CA THR A 101 -0.25 22.40 0.90
C THR A 101 1.11 22.58 1.52
N ASP A 102 1.45 23.82 1.84
CA ASP A 102 2.70 24.16 2.52
C ASP A 102 2.49 24.26 4.04
N TYR A 103 3.45 23.71 4.75
CA TYR A 103 3.54 23.77 6.21
C TYR A 103 4.89 24.37 6.62
N VAL A 104 4.95 24.97 7.80
CA VAL A 104 6.23 25.37 8.41
C VAL A 104 6.45 24.49 9.63
N ILE A 105 7.51 23.67 9.57
CA ILE A 105 7.88 22.72 10.61
C ILE A 105 9.30 23.03 11.06
N ASN A 106 9.47 23.38 12.33
CA ASN A 106 10.77 23.78 12.89
C ASN A 106 11.50 24.86 12.05
N GLY A 107 10.74 25.81 11.50
CA GLY A 107 11.29 26.89 10.65
C GLY A 107 11.55 26.49 9.19
N THR A 108 11.37 25.24 8.82
CA THR A 108 11.54 24.75 7.44
C THR A 108 10.18 24.63 6.74
N ARG A 109 10.12 25.13 5.50
CA ARG A 109 8.94 24.96 4.65
C ARG A 109 8.89 23.53 4.12
N VAL A 110 7.78 22.84 4.38
CA VAL A 110 7.51 21.48 3.90
C VAL A 110 6.28 21.54 3.01
N THR A 111 6.42 21.08 1.77
CA THR A 111 5.31 20.98 0.83
C THR A 111 4.76 19.56 0.84
N VAL A 112 3.49 19.39 1.19
CA VAL A 112 2.76 18.12 1.09
C VAL A 112 1.93 18.13 -0.18
N ARG A 113 2.18 17.19 -1.08
CA ARG A 113 1.56 17.11 -2.39
C ARG A 113 1.35 15.66 -2.84
N PRO A 114 0.48 15.40 -3.83
CA PRO A 114 0.43 14.09 -4.47
C PRO A 114 1.81 13.68 -4.99
N ILE A 115 2.15 12.40 -4.82
CA ILE A 115 3.32 11.82 -5.47
C ILE A 115 3.08 11.77 -6.99
N ARG A 116 4.14 11.84 -7.77
CA ARG A 116 4.10 11.90 -9.24
C ARG A 116 5.02 10.85 -9.83
N ALA A 117 4.75 10.45 -11.07
CA ALA A 117 5.58 9.47 -11.78
C ALA A 117 7.05 9.94 -11.96
N ASP A 118 7.30 11.23 -12.00
CA ASP A 118 8.64 11.81 -12.08
C ASP A 118 9.39 11.89 -10.73
N ASP A 119 8.73 11.54 -9.62
CA ASP A 119 9.37 11.48 -8.29
C ASP A 119 10.22 10.20 -8.06
N MET A 120 10.40 9.35 -9.05
CA MET A 120 11.15 8.08 -8.89
C MET A 120 12.53 8.28 -8.27
N SER A 121 13.27 9.32 -8.70
CA SER A 121 14.59 9.63 -8.15
C SER A 121 14.52 10.14 -6.72
N LEU A 122 13.49 10.91 -6.37
CA LEU A 122 13.24 11.38 -5.00
C LEU A 122 12.92 10.21 -4.08
N GLU A 123 12.02 9.30 -4.49
CA GLU A 123 11.65 8.09 -3.75
C GLU A 123 12.86 7.17 -3.55
N ALA A 124 13.67 6.95 -4.59
CA ALA A 124 14.88 6.13 -4.51
C ALA A 124 15.88 6.70 -3.48
N ASN A 125 16.11 8.01 -3.54
CA ASN A 125 16.99 8.69 -2.59
C ASN A 125 16.43 8.63 -1.16
N PHE A 126 15.15 8.88 -0.99
CA PHE A 126 14.47 8.83 0.28
C PHE A 126 14.66 7.45 0.94
N VAL A 127 14.29 6.39 0.25
CA VAL A 127 14.41 5.01 0.79
C VAL A 127 15.85 4.66 1.12
N ARG A 128 16.82 5.13 0.33
CA ARG A 128 18.26 4.91 0.58
C ARG A 128 18.74 5.59 1.86
N HIS A 129 18.20 6.78 2.18
CA HIS A 129 18.59 7.57 3.36
C HIS A 129 17.92 7.10 4.66
N LEU A 130 16.80 6.40 4.58
CA LEU A 130 16.18 5.81 5.77
C LEU A 130 17.15 4.85 6.47
N SER A 131 17.12 4.79 7.80
CA SER A 131 17.83 3.77 8.56
C SER A 131 17.37 2.35 8.17
N ALA A 132 18.20 1.35 8.43
CA ALA A 132 17.82 -0.04 8.17
C ALA A 132 16.56 -0.45 8.96
N GLU A 133 16.41 0.07 10.18
CA GLU A 133 15.25 -0.14 11.02
C GLU A 133 13.98 0.46 10.38
N THR A 134 14.00 1.74 9.98
CA THR A 134 12.86 2.41 9.34
C THR A 134 12.46 1.72 8.04
N ARG A 135 13.43 1.28 7.24
CA ARG A 135 13.14 0.49 6.03
C ARG A 135 12.45 -0.82 6.37
N TYR A 136 12.97 -1.56 7.35
CA TYR A 136 12.36 -2.82 7.76
C TYR A 136 10.96 -2.61 8.34
N GLU A 137 10.77 -1.59 9.19
CA GLU A 137 9.45 -1.22 9.73
C GLU A 137 8.44 -0.86 8.64
N ARG A 138 8.91 -0.26 7.52
CA ARG A 138 8.04 0.16 6.40
C ARG A 138 7.71 -0.98 5.44
N PHE A 139 8.68 -1.80 5.10
CA PHE A 139 8.53 -2.81 4.05
C PHE A 139 8.35 -4.23 4.60
N MET A 140 8.58 -4.43 5.90
CA MET A 140 8.54 -5.73 6.60
C MET A 140 9.49 -6.79 6.01
N VAL A 141 10.38 -6.36 5.12
CA VAL A 141 11.44 -7.15 4.48
C VAL A 141 12.73 -6.34 4.45
N THR A 142 13.87 -7.02 4.31
CA THR A 142 15.16 -6.34 4.23
C THR A 142 15.37 -5.73 2.86
N VAL A 143 15.05 -4.44 2.70
CA VAL A 143 15.25 -3.67 1.47
C VAL A 143 16.51 -2.82 1.60
N ARG A 144 17.44 -2.93 0.64
CA ARG A 144 18.59 -2.02 0.52
C ARG A 144 18.31 -0.91 -0.48
N GLU A 145 17.82 -1.27 -1.65
CA GLU A 145 17.46 -0.38 -2.74
C GLU A 145 16.20 -0.91 -3.41
N LEU A 146 15.38 0.01 -3.93
CA LEU A 146 14.22 -0.34 -4.72
C LEU A 146 14.59 -0.45 -6.20
N SER A 147 14.09 -1.45 -6.89
CA SER A 147 14.25 -1.58 -8.34
C SER A 147 13.52 -0.45 -9.09
N GLN A 148 13.92 -0.17 -10.32
CA GLN A 148 13.26 0.81 -11.17
C GLN A 148 11.77 0.51 -11.36
N ARG A 149 11.40 -0.76 -11.45
CA ARG A 149 10.00 -1.20 -11.58
C ARG A 149 9.21 -0.93 -10.28
N LYS A 150 9.82 -1.23 -9.12
CA LYS A 150 9.18 -0.95 -7.82
C LYS A 150 9.04 0.55 -7.57
N LEU A 151 10.05 1.36 -7.94
CA LEU A 151 9.98 2.81 -7.89
C LEU A 151 8.83 3.34 -8.77
N LYS A 152 8.72 2.86 -10.01
CA LYS A 152 7.60 3.21 -10.89
C LYS A 152 6.25 2.84 -10.25
N TYR A 153 6.11 1.64 -9.72
CA TYR A 153 4.89 1.20 -9.04
C TYR A 153 4.53 2.09 -7.82
N LEU A 154 5.52 2.58 -7.07
CA LEU A 154 5.31 3.43 -5.91
C LEU A 154 5.02 4.90 -6.26
N THR A 155 5.39 5.37 -7.46
CA THR A 155 5.27 6.78 -7.85
C THR A 155 4.23 7.03 -8.94
N ASP A 156 4.05 6.09 -9.87
CA ASP A 156 3.07 6.18 -10.96
C ASP A 156 1.73 5.57 -10.51
N VAL A 157 1.08 6.25 -9.55
CA VAL A 157 -0.15 5.80 -8.91
C VAL A 157 -1.36 6.55 -9.49
N ASP A 158 -2.53 5.89 -9.51
CA ASP A 158 -3.76 6.42 -10.09
C ASP A 158 -4.40 7.56 -9.28
N GLN A 159 -3.95 7.74 -8.03
CA GLN A 159 -4.52 8.70 -7.08
C GLN A 159 -6.02 8.51 -6.84
N VAL A 160 -6.54 7.33 -7.10
CA VAL A 160 -7.94 6.92 -6.90
C VAL A 160 -8.00 5.73 -5.94
N HIS A 161 -7.57 4.56 -6.38
CA HIS A 161 -7.49 3.35 -5.56
C HIS A 161 -6.17 3.27 -4.79
N HIS A 162 -5.09 3.77 -5.37
CA HIS A 162 -3.80 3.96 -4.73
C HIS A 162 -3.52 5.46 -4.61
N VAL A 163 -3.68 6.01 -3.43
CA VAL A 163 -3.41 7.42 -3.12
C VAL A 163 -2.09 7.53 -2.39
N ALA A 164 -1.22 8.43 -2.85
CA ALA A 164 0.06 8.68 -2.19
C ALA A 164 0.37 10.18 -2.13
N LEU A 165 0.82 10.62 -0.96
CA LEU A 165 1.29 11.99 -0.71
C LEU A 165 2.78 11.97 -0.36
N ALA A 166 3.51 12.90 -0.95
CA ALA A 166 4.90 13.18 -0.70
C ALA A 166 5.04 14.46 0.13
N ALA A 167 5.88 14.43 1.17
CA ALA A 167 6.34 15.62 1.87
C ALA A 167 7.74 15.97 1.37
N THR A 168 7.91 17.16 0.79
CA THR A 168 9.18 17.59 0.23
C THR A 168 9.66 18.90 0.87
N VAL A 169 10.97 19.05 0.98
CA VAL A 169 11.66 20.30 1.34
C VAL A 169 12.56 20.74 0.20
N ASP A 170 12.79 22.03 0.09
CA ASP A 170 13.83 22.57 -0.80
C ASP A 170 15.15 22.71 -0.02
N SER A 171 16.21 22.15 -0.55
CA SER A 171 17.56 22.32 -0.05
C SER A 171 18.46 22.71 -1.22
N ASP A 172 18.93 23.94 -1.21
CA ASP A 172 19.83 24.49 -2.23
C ASP A 172 19.27 24.39 -3.66
N GLY A 173 17.95 24.59 -3.83
CA GLY A 173 17.27 24.51 -5.11
C GLY A 173 16.98 23.09 -5.59
N GLN A 174 17.20 22.08 -4.74
CA GLN A 174 16.82 20.69 -4.99
C GLN A 174 15.71 20.24 -4.05
N GLN A 175 14.70 19.61 -4.60
CA GLN A 175 13.68 18.98 -3.78
C GLN A 175 14.23 17.70 -3.13
N ILE A 176 13.98 17.55 -1.83
CA ILE A 176 14.29 16.36 -1.05
C ILE A 176 12.98 15.83 -0.48
N LEU A 177 12.74 14.54 -0.65
CA LEU A 177 11.61 13.84 -0.05
C LEU A 177 11.95 13.48 1.40
N VAL A 178 11.11 13.91 2.33
CA VAL A 178 11.31 13.73 3.78
C VAL A 178 10.20 12.88 4.44
N GLY A 179 9.18 12.52 3.68
CA GLY A 179 8.13 11.63 4.13
C GLY A 179 7.17 11.26 3.01
N VAL A 180 6.64 10.07 3.08
CA VAL A 180 5.61 9.53 2.19
C VAL A 180 4.54 8.85 3.00
N VAL A 181 3.28 9.10 2.65
CA VAL A 181 2.13 8.38 3.17
C VAL A 181 1.25 7.94 2.01
N ARG A 182 0.68 6.75 2.11
CA ARG A 182 -0.20 6.21 1.05
C ARG A 182 -1.32 5.38 1.64
N TYR A 183 -2.38 5.21 0.89
CA TYR A 183 -3.33 4.14 1.12
C TYR A 183 -3.70 3.43 -0.17
N ILE A 184 -4.17 2.20 -0.02
CA ILE A 184 -4.77 1.39 -1.07
C ILE A 184 -6.17 1.04 -0.63
N VAL A 185 -7.15 1.28 -1.52
CA VAL A 185 -8.56 0.96 -1.27
C VAL A 185 -8.75 -0.54 -1.40
N ASP A 186 -9.53 -1.12 -0.49
CA ASP A 186 -9.94 -2.53 -0.58
C ASP A 186 -10.85 -2.77 -1.81
N PRO A 187 -10.92 -3.98 -2.35
CA PRO A 187 -11.77 -4.27 -3.52
C PRO A 187 -13.26 -4.02 -3.32
N ALA A 188 -13.75 -4.00 -2.08
CA ALA A 188 -15.14 -3.63 -1.77
C ALA A 188 -15.38 -2.12 -1.79
N GLY A 189 -14.31 -1.31 -1.82
CA GLY A 189 -14.40 0.14 -1.87
C GLY A 189 -14.87 0.78 -0.56
N THR A 190 -14.80 0.07 0.56
CA THR A 190 -15.33 0.52 1.86
C THR A 190 -14.24 0.88 2.86
N SER A 191 -13.08 0.28 2.73
CA SER A 191 -11.92 0.51 3.59
C SER A 191 -10.66 0.80 2.79
N CYS A 192 -9.58 1.17 3.48
CA CYS A 192 -8.26 1.31 2.89
C CYS A 192 -7.18 0.94 3.89
N GLU A 193 -6.12 0.30 3.39
CA GLU A 193 -4.91 0.07 4.16
C GLU A 193 -3.90 1.19 3.89
N PHE A 194 -3.27 1.71 4.96
CA PHE A 194 -2.27 2.76 4.83
C PHE A 194 -0.86 2.29 5.17
N ALA A 195 0.12 3.00 4.60
CA ALA A 195 1.51 2.92 5.01
C ALA A 195 2.13 4.30 5.05
N ILE A 196 3.06 4.50 5.98
CA ILE A 196 3.77 5.76 6.18
C ILE A 196 5.26 5.50 6.41
N ALA A 197 6.10 6.36 5.84
CA ALA A 197 7.51 6.47 6.18
C ALA A 197 7.89 7.94 6.29
N VAL A 198 8.70 8.26 7.30
CA VAL A 198 9.24 9.61 7.53
C VAL A 198 10.74 9.48 7.77
N ASP A 199 11.52 10.35 7.13
CA ASP A 199 12.96 10.41 7.32
C ASP A 199 13.31 10.52 8.81
N ASP A 200 14.34 9.80 9.24
CA ASP A 200 14.73 9.69 10.64
C ASP A 200 15.04 11.06 11.25
N ALA A 201 15.58 11.99 10.48
CA ALA A 201 15.86 13.38 10.91
C ALA A 201 14.57 14.18 11.17
N TRP A 202 13.42 13.72 10.67
CA TRP A 202 12.11 14.37 10.83
C TRP A 202 11.23 13.67 11.87
N ARG A 203 11.73 12.65 12.55
CA ARG A 203 11.02 11.99 13.66
C ARG A 203 10.76 13.01 14.79
N GLY A 204 9.58 12.96 15.37
CA GLY A 204 9.17 13.87 16.45
C GLY A 204 8.86 15.31 16.00
N SER A 205 9.01 15.66 14.74
CA SER A 205 8.71 17.00 14.19
C SER A 205 7.22 17.31 14.03
N GLY A 206 6.35 16.29 14.13
CA GLY A 206 4.92 16.39 13.81
C GLY A 206 4.58 16.08 12.34
N LEU A 207 5.56 15.89 11.47
CA LEU A 207 5.34 15.62 10.03
C LEU A 207 4.44 14.40 9.79
N ALA A 208 4.67 13.30 10.52
CA ALA A 208 3.83 12.10 10.41
C ALA A 208 2.35 12.40 10.71
N GLY A 209 2.07 13.24 11.71
CA GLY A 209 0.72 13.68 12.03
C GLY A 209 0.06 14.47 10.89
N ILE A 210 0.79 15.38 10.29
CA ILE A 210 0.32 16.19 9.15
C ILE A 210 -0.03 15.27 7.98
N LEU A 211 0.87 14.36 7.62
CA LEU A 211 0.67 13.40 6.53
C LEU A 211 -0.55 12.50 6.76
N MET A 212 -0.67 11.92 7.96
CA MET A 212 -1.79 11.05 8.30
C MET A 212 -3.13 11.81 8.31
N HIS A 213 -3.18 13.04 8.84
CA HIS A 213 -4.41 13.83 8.82
C HIS A 213 -4.83 14.19 7.40
N ALA A 214 -3.88 14.56 6.54
CA ALA A 214 -4.15 14.81 5.12
C ALA A 214 -4.71 13.56 4.43
N LEU A 215 -4.07 12.40 4.62
CA LEU A 215 -4.47 11.13 4.03
C LEU A 215 -5.87 10.69 4.51
N MET A 216 -6.13 10.74 5.82
CA MET A 216 -7.45 10.43 6.41
C MET A 216 -8.54 11.41 5.90
N GLY A 217 -8.19 12.68 5.72
CA GLY A 217 -9.10 13.68 5.13
C GLY A 217 -9.51 13.32 3.71
N ILE A 218 -8.57 12.89 2.89
CA ILE A 218 -8.82 12.40 1.53
C ILE A 218 -9.70 11.15 1.56
N ALA A 219 -9.36 10.17 2.38
CA ALA A 219 -10.12 8.93 2.51
C ALA A 219 -11.59 9.19 2.88
N ARG A 220 -11.84 10.06 3.89
CA ARG A 220 -13.21 10.49 4.27
C ARG A 220 -13.95 11.18 3.13
N SER A 221 -13.28 12.09 2.42
CA SER A 221 -13.91 12.84 1.32
C SER A 221 -14.31 11.93 0.15
N ARG A 222 -13.73 10.75 0.08
CA ARG A 222 -14.04 9.70 -0.89
C ARG A 222 -15.04 8.66 -0.40
N GLY A 223 -15.55 8.83 0.82
CA GLY A 223 -16.58 7.96 1.39
C GLY A 223 -16.05 6.64 1.99
N LEU A 224 -14.73 6.52 2.18
CA LEU A 224 -14.17 5.35 2.87
C LEU A 224 -14.56 5.40 4.35
N GLY A 225 -15.07 4.29 4.88
CA GLY A 225 -15.57 4.18 6.25
C GLY A 225 -14.49 3.78 7.26
N THR A 226 -13.44 3.10 6.80
CA THR A 226 -12.40 2.54 7.66
C THR A 226 -11.00 2.73 7.06
N MET A 227 -10.04 3.03 7.90
CA MET A 227 -8.61 3.00 7.56
C MET A 227 -7.91 2.03 8.51
N GLU A 228 -7.08 1.19 7.95
CA GLU A 228 -6.37 0.14 8.67
C GLU A 228 -4.90 0.08 8.28
N GLY A 229 -4.10 -0.66 9.03
CA GLY A 229 -2.70 -0.87 8.75
C GLY A 229 -2.14 -2.02 9.57
N ILE A 230 -1.03 -2.58 9.11
CA ILE A 230 -0.29 -3.63 9.79
C ILE A 230 1.00 -3.04 10.32
N VAL A 231 1.29 -3.31 11.60
CA VAL A 231 2.45 -2.76 12.32
C VAL A 231 3.17 -3.88 13.03
N LEU A 232 4.49 -3.93 12.94
CA LEU A 232 5.31 -4.88 13.70
C LEU A 232 5.08 -4.69 15.21
N THR A 233 4.97 -5.78 15.95
CA THR A 233 4.82 -5.75 17.43
C THR A 233 5.99 -5.03 18.11
N THR A 234 7.17 -5.06 17.47
CA THR A 234 8.39 -4.39 17.94
C THR A 234 8.39 -2.89 17.68
N ASN A 235 7.59 -2.37 16.74
CA ASN A 235 7.51 -0.95 16.42
C ASN A 235 6.61 -0.21 17.44
N SER A 236 7.09 -0.08 18.67
CA SER A 236 6.36 0.59 19.76
C SER A 236 6.06 2.06 19.49
N SER A 237 6.91 2.74 18.72
CA SER A 237 6.73 4.14 18.33
C SER A 237 5.53 4.31 17.39
N MET A 238 5.41 3.47 16.38
CA MET A 238 4.26 3.48 15.46
C MET A 238 2.97 3.07 16.16
N LEU A 239 3.00 2.05 17.03
CA LEU A 239 1.84 1.64 17.82
C LEU A 239 1.34 2.74 18.77
N LYS A 240 2.27 3.51 19.39
CA LYS A 240 1.92 4.68 20.20
C LYS A 240 1.32 5.80 19.33
N PHE A 241 1.93 6.09 18.19
CA PHE A 241 1.45 7.10 17.25
C PHE A 241 0.06 6.76 16.71
N ALA A 242 -0.18 5.52 16.31
CA ALA A 242 -1.48 5.05 15.86
C ALA A 242 -2.57 5.25 16.93
N ARG A 243 -2.27 4.93 18.21
CA ARG A 243 -3.20 5.19 19.32
C ARG A 243 -3.52 6.67 19.48
N GLN A 244 -2.53 7.56 19.34
CA GLN A 244 -2.75 9.01 19.39
C GLN A 244 -3.65 9.50 18.27
N LEU A 245 -3.58 8.86 17.09
CA LEU A 245 -4.48 9.11 15.97
C LEU A 245 -5.84 8.44 16.11
N GLY A 246 -6.11 7.70 17.19
CA GLY A 246 -7.40 7.05 17.45
C GLY A 246 -7.58 5.69 16.79
N PHE A 247 -6.50 5.05 16.33
CA PHE A 247 -6.56 3.66 15.88
C PHE A 247 -6.67 2.72 17.08
N ARG A 248 -7.54 1.71 16.95
CA ARG A 248 -7.61 0.58 17.86
C ARG A 248 -6.62 -0.47 17.41
N GLN A 249 -6.04 -1.19 18.35
CA GLN A 249 -5.14 -2.31 18.08
C GLN A 249 -5.92 -3.61 18.21
N GLU A 250 -5.82 -4.44 17.18
CA GLU A 250 -6.43 -5.75 17.12
C GLU A 250 -5.33 -6.78 16.91
N ARG A 251 -5.50 -7.97 17.50
CA ARG A 251 -4.50 -9.03 17.35
C ARG A 251 -4.55 -9.56 15.91
N ASN A 252 -3.40 -9.56 15.24
CA ASN A 252 -3.30 -10.28 13.99
C ASN A 252 -3.27 -11.80 14.29
N LEU A 253 -4.29 -12.52 13.81
CA LEU A 253 -4.41 -13.96 14.03
C LEU A 253 -3.55 -14.78 13.05
N GLU A 254 -3.19 -14.18 11.92
CA GLU A 254 -2.40 -14.82 10.86
C GLU A 254 -0.89 -14.69 11.11
N ASP A 255 -0.48 -13.60 11.75
CA ASP A 255 0.93 -13.32 12.04
C ASP A 255 1.11 -12.73 13.45
N ARG A 256 1.83 -13.45 14.30
CA ARG A 256 2.08 -13.06 15.70
C ARG A 256 3.08 -11.92 15.86
N ASP A 257 3.87 -11.66 14.83
CA ASP A 257 4.89 -10.61 14.83
C ASP A 257 4.32 -9.26 14.43
N THR A 258 3.05 -9.21 14.05
CA THR A 258 2.35 -8.01 13.65
C THR A 258 1.07 -7.75 14.45
N VAL A 259 0.65 -6.48 14.46
CA VAL A 259 -0.59 -5.97 15.05
C VAL A 259 -1.40 -5.29 13.96
N HIS A 260 -2.65 -5.65 13.83
CA HIS A 260 -3.60 -4.95 13.00
C HIS A 260 -4.12 -3.71 13.73
N ILE A 261 -4.08 -2.56 13.09
CA ILE A 261 -4.58 -1.30 13.63
C ILE A 261 -5.70 -0.78 12.76
N VAL A 262 -6.83 -0.41 13.37
CA VAL A 262 -8.06 -0.06 12.67
C VAL A 262 -8.65 1.22 13.22
N ARG A 263 -9.14 2.09 12.34
CA ARG A 263 -9.84 3.32 12.69
C ARG A 263 -11.03 3.56 11.78
N SER A 264 -12.20 3.88 12.35
CA SER A 264 -13.32 4.47 11.60
C SER A 264 -12.98 5.90 11.19
N LEU A 265 -13.24 6.24 9.94
CA LEU A 265 -12.93 7.53 9.32
C LEU A 265 -14.04 8.57 9.50
#